data_b0a088dded940e9fa0067e2eaab32572
#
_entry.id   b0a088dded940e9fa0067e2eaab32572
#
_cell.length_a   1.000
_cell.length_b   1.000
_cell.length_c   1.000
_cell.angle_alpha   90.00
_cell.angle_beta   90.00
_cell.angle_gamma   90.00
#
_symmetry.space_group_name_H-M   'P 1'
#
loop_
_entity.id
_entity.type
_entity.pdbx_description
1 polymer ?
#
loop_
_entity_poly.entity_id
_entity_poly.type
_entity_poly.pdbx_seq_one_letter_code
_entity_poly.pdbx_strand_id
1 'polypeptide(L)'
;MYLIVTRSFPPEIGGMQSLMWSLARELSKNFMIKVFADYIENHKTFDEQASFSIERIGGPKLLRKYRKAYLIDEYLKESKVNGIIADHWKSLEHLKTNKKKYCLIHGKEINHAK
;
A
#
# COMPACT_ATOMS: atom_id res chain seq x y z
N MET A 1 -7.15 11.58 4.32
CA MET A 1 -6.72 10.17 4.36
C MET A 1 -5.81 9.86 3.20
N TYR A 2 -4.78 9.08 3.46
CA TYR A 2 -3.89 8.59 2.41
C TYR A 2 -3.89 7.06 2.43
N LEU A 3 -3.80 6.47 1.25
CA LEU A 3 -3.61 5.03 1.12
C LEU A 3 -2.13 4.74 0.89
N ILE A 4 -1.66 3.67 1.49
CA ILE A 4 -0.33 3.14 1.21
C ILE A 4 -0.52 1.78 0.57
N VAL A 5 0.01 1.61 -0.63
CA VAL A 5 -0.12 0.37 -1.39
C VAL A 5 1.27 -0.25 -1.54
N THR A 6 1.45 -1.42 -0.97
CA THR A 6 2.76 -2.06 -0.98
C THR A 6 2.61 -3.57 -1.09
N ARG A 7 3.59 -4.22 -1.67
CA ARG A 7 3.66 -5.67 -1.66
C ARG A 7 4.37 -6.14 -0.40
N SER A 8 5.38 -5.40 0.00
CA SER A 8 6.29 -5.80 1.09
C SER A 8 6.02 -4.97 2.34
N PHE A 9 5.58 -5.62 3.40
CA PHE A 9 5.27 -4.95 4.65
C PHE A 9 5.58 -5.90 5.81
N PRO A 10 5.97 -5.37 6.99
CA PRO A 10 6.17 -6.24 8.14
C PRO A 10 4.90 -7.05 8.45
N PRO A 11 4.99 -8.22 9.06
CA PRO A 11 6.17 -8.76 9.76
C PRO A 11 7.26 -9.38 8.88
N GLU A 12 7.09 -9.38 7.57
CA GLU A 12 8.17 -9.77 6.70
C GLU A 12 9.35 -8.82 6.90
N ILE A 13 10.57 -9.37 6.94
CA ILE A 13 11.77 -8.60 7.25
C ILE A 13 12.49 -8.19 5.97
N GLY A 14 12.90 -6.92 5.92
CA GLY A 14 13.65 -6.40 4.78
C GLY A 14 13.69 -4.89 4.81
N GLY A 15 14.52 -4.31 3.94
CA GLY A 15 14.69 -2.86 3.87
C GLY A 15 13.43 -2.13 3.43
N MET A 16 12.77 -2.63 2.38
CA MET A 16 11.54 -2.01 1.90
C MET A 16 10.42 -2.13 2.91
N GLN A 17 10.32 -3.28 3.58
CA GLN A 17 9.32 -3.51 4.62
C GLN A 17 9.48 -2.49 5.75
N SER A 18 10.71 -2.29 6.22
CA SER A 18 11.01 -1.34 7.27
C SER A 18 10.70 0.09 6.84
N LEU A 19 11.04 0.42 5.60
CA LEU A 19 10.80 1.76 5.06
C LEU A 19 9.29 2.05 5.00
N MET A 20 8.51 1.12 4.46
CA MET A 20 7.07 1.32 4.33
C MET A 20 6.40 1.39 5.69
N TRP A 21 6.86 0.60 6.64
CA TRP A 21 6.36 0.65 8.01
C TRP A 21 6.63 2.01 8.66
N SER A 22 7.88 2.47 8.54
CA SER A 22 8.25 3.76 9.12
C SER A 22 7.45 4.89 8.52
N LEU A 23 7.25 4.86 7.20
CA LEU A 23 6.47 5.86 6.50
C LEU A 23 5.02 5.86 6.99
N ALA A 24 4.40 4.69 7.06
CA ALA A 24 3.02 4.59 7.52
C ALA A 24 2.88 5.10 8.94
N ARG A 25 3.80 4.72 9.81
CA ARG A 25 3.78 5.13 11.20
C ARG A 25 3.93 6.65 11.35
N GLU A 26 4.88 7.24 10.63
CA GLU A 26 5.10 8.68 10.71
C GLU A 26 3.91 9.46 10.17
N LEU A 27 3.39 9.05 9.02
CA LEU A 27 2.24 9.73 8.44
C LEU A 27 0.98 9.59 9.29
N SER A 28 0.84 8.46 9.98
CA SER A 28 -0.36 8.24 10.80
C SER A 28 -0.45 9.18 12.01
N LYS A 29 0.63 9.86 12.34
CA LYS A 29 0.62 10.86 13.41
C LYS A 29 -0.19 12.10 13.01
N ASN A 30 -0.29 12.38 11.73
CA ASN A 30 -0.94 13.59 11.24
C ASN A 30 -2.11 13.33 10.29
N PHE A 31 -2.20 12.13 9.73
CA PHE A 31 -3.23 11.77 8.75
C PHE A 31 -3.81 10.42 9.05
N MET A 32 -5.03 10.20 8.60
CA MET A 32 -5.58 8.85 8.59
C MET A 32 -4.90 8.07 7.48
N ILE A 33 -4.42 6.89 7.83
CA ILE A 33 -3.67 6.03 6.92
C ILE A 33 -4.35 4.67 6.84
N LYS A 34 -4.49 4.17 5.62
CA LYS A 34 -4.89 2.79 5.38
C LYS A 34 -3.85 2.13 4.48
N VAL A 35 -3.36 0.98 4.90
CA VAL A 35 -2.36 0.23 4.16
C VAL A 35 -3.01 -0.97 3.48
N PHE A 36 -2.74 -1.14 2.20
CA PHE A 36 -3.07 -2.35 1.45
C PHE A 36 -1.76 -3.08 1.18
N ALA A 37 -1.61 -4.24 1.75
CA ALA A 37 -0.39 -5.03 1.62
C ALA A 37 -0.72 -6.45 1.22
N ASP A 38 0.25 -7.17 0.68
CA ASP A 38 0.06 -8.57 0.36
C ASP A 38 -0.06 -9.40 1.64
N TYR A 39 -0.86 -10.45 1.54
CA TYR A 39 -1.03 -11.37 2.65
C TYR A 39 0.28 -12.06 2.99
N ILE A 40 0.54 -12.21 4.28
CA ILE A 40 1.65 -12.99 4.81
C ILE A 40 1.18 -13.69 6.08
N GLU A 41 1.63 -14.91 6.30
CA GLU A 41 1.30 -15.62 7.52
C GLU A 41 1.85 -14.87 8.73
N ASN A 42 1.21 -15.06 9.87
CA ASN A 42 1.59 -14.41 11.13
C ASN A 42 1.42 -12.90 11.14
N HIS A 43 0.65 -12.34 10.19
CA HIS A 43 0.44 -10.90 10.13
C HIS A 43 -0.49 -10.39 11.24
N LYS A 44 -1.39 -11.23 11.73
CA LYS A 44 -2.48 -10.79 12.59
C LYS A 44 -2.02 -10.07 13.85
N THR A 45 -1.10 -10.66 14.57
CA THR A 45 -0.59 -10.05 15.80
C THR A 45 0.09 -8.71 15.51
N PHE A 46 0.86 -8.67 14.42
CA PHE A 46 1.52 -7.45 14.01
C PHE A 46 0.51 -6.37 13.65
N ASP A 47 -0.48 -6.74 12.82
CA ASP A 47 -1.46 -5.77 12.32
C ASP A 47 -2.32 -5.20 13.44
N GLU A 48 -2.63 -6.00 14.45
CA GLU A 48 -3.42 -5.55 15.60
C GLU A 48 -2.70 -4.49 16.43
N GLN A 49 -1.38 -4.46 16.38
CA GLN A 49 -0.59 -3.49 17.14
C GLN A 49 -0.37 -2.17 16.38
N ALA A 50 -0.72 -2.12 15.12
CA ALA A 50 -0.52 -0.92 14.32
C ALA A 50 -1.53 0.16 14.71
N SER A 51 -1.10 1.42 14.64
CA SER A 51 -1.95 2.56 14.92
C SER A 51 -2.79 2.98 13.73
N PHE A 52 -2.73 2.23 12.64
CA PHE A 52 -3.46 2.50 11.41
C PHE A 52 -4.04 1.19 10.87
N SER A 53 -4.97 1.32 9.94
CA SER A 53 -5.63 0.15 9.36
C SER A 53 -4.74 -0.55 8.33
N ILE A 54 -4.71 -1.87 8.38
CA ILE A 54 -3.95 -2.68 7.41
C ILE A 54 -4.89 -3.73 6.85
N GLU A 55 -5.01 -3.75 5.53
CA GLU A 55 -5.77 -4.77 4.83
C GLU A 55 -4.81 -5.63 4.02
N ARG A 56 -4.84 -6.94 4.25
CA ARG A 56 -3.96 -7.90 3.58
C ARG A 56 -4.72 -8.61 2.48
N ILE A 57 -4.10 -8.68 1.31
CA ILE A 57 -4.73 -9.26 0.14
C ILE A 57 -3.99 -10.53 -0.26
N GLY A 58 -4.71 -11.65 -0.24
CA GLY A 58 -4.16 -12.94 -0.60
C GLY A 58 -4.68 -13.43 -1.93
N GLY A 59 -4.50 -14.73 -2.16
CA GLY A 59 -4.92 -15.40 -3.37
C GLY A 59 -3.73 -15.79 -4.23
N PRO A 60 -3.98 -16.44 -5.37
CA PRO A 60 -2.91 -16.87 -6.27
C PRO A 60 -2.02 -15.71 -6.66
N LYS A 61 -0.73 -15.93 -6.61
CA LYS A 61 0.26 -14.87 -6.83
C LYS A 61 0.03 -14.13 -8.17
N LEU A 62 -0.30 -14.86 -9.20
CA LEU A 62 -0.49 -14.26 -10.53
C LEU A 62 -1.72 -13.36 -10.62
N LEU A 63 -2.72 -13.62 -9.78
CA LEU A 63 -3.97 -12.85 -9.79
C LEU A 63 -4.04 -11.82 -8.69
N ARG A 64 -3.12 -11.89 -7.74
CA ARG A 64 -3.17 -11.05 -6.54
C ARG A 64 -3.11 -9.57 -6.87
N LYS A 65 -2.27 -9.17 -7.82
CA LYS A 65 -2.15 -7.76 -8.19
C LYS A 65 -3.45 -7.20 -8.76
N TYR A 66 -4.17 -8.01 -9.53
CA TYR A 66 -5.46 -7.57 -10.09
C TYR A 66 -6.52 -7.49 -9.01
N ARG A 67 -6.54 -8.46 -8.12
CA ARG A 67 -7.46 -8.47 -7.00
C ARG A 67 -7.22 -7.27 -6.09
N LYS A 68 -5.96 -6.97 -5.81
CA LYS A 68 -5.59 -5.83 -4.97
C LYS A 68 -6.06 -4.53 -5.61
N ALA A 69 -5.79 -4.36 -6.90
CA ALA A 69 -6.20 -3.16 -7.63
C ALA A 69 -7.72 -3.00 -7.60
N TYR A 70 -8.45 -4.07 -7.80
CA TYR A 70 -9.91 -4.03 -7.74
C TYR A 70 -10.41 -3.59 -6.37
N LEU A 71 -9.87 -4.19 -5.32
CA LEU A 71 -10.30 -3.86 -3.96
C LEU A 71 -9.96 -2.41 -3.60
N ILE A 72 -8.82 -1.93 -4.05
CA ILE A 72 -8.45 -0.53 -3.81
C ILE A 72 -9.37 0.41 -4.55
N ASP A 73 -9.66 0.13 -5.83
CA ASP A 73 -10.57 0.97 -6.60
C ASP A 73 -11.96 1.00 -5.98
N GLU A 74 -12.44 -0.13 -5.47
CA GLU A 74 -13.74 -0.17 -4.79
C GLU A 74 -13.72 0.64 -3.50
N TYR A 75 -12.64 0.55 -2.74
CA TYR A 75 -12.48 1.34 -1.52
C TYR A 75 -12.51 2.84 -1.83
N LEU A 76 -11.86 3.24 -2.92
CA LEU A 76 -11.77 4.64 -3.30
C LEU A 76 -13.12 5.25 -3.70
N LYS A 77 -14.07 4.42 -4.11
CA LYS A 77 -15.40 4.91 -4.46
C LYS A 77 -16.17 5.40 -3.24
N GLU A 78 -15.88 4.85 -2.07
CA GLU A 78 -16.65 5.13 -0.86
C GLU A 78 -15.90 5.98 0.15
N SER A 79 -14.64 6.28 -0.09
CA SER A 79 -13.79 6.97 0.87
C SER A 79 -13.13 8.19 0.27
N LYS A 80 -12.99 9.22 1.11
CA LYS A 80 -12.27 10.43 0.69
C LYS A 80 -10.78 10.22 0.89
N VAL A 81 -10.07 10.02 -0.19
CA VAL A 81 -8.64 9.78 -0.18
C VAL A 81 -7.94 10.92 -0.88
N ASN A 82 -6.94 11.50 -0.22
CA ASN A 82 -6.19 12.63 -0.76
C ASN A 82 -5.09 12.20 -1.71
N GLY A 83 -4.56 11.00 -1.52
CA GLY A 83 -3.51 10.50 -2.38
C GLY A 83 -3.15 9.07 -2.05
N ILE A 84 -2.38 8.45 -2.93
CA ILE A 84 -1.94 7.06 -2.82
C ILE A 84 -0.43 7.03 -2.87
N ILE A 85 0.17 6.36 -1.90
CA ILE A 85 1.62 6.24 -1.79
C ILE A 85 1.98 4.77 -1.98
N ALA A 86 2.90 4.49 -2.87
CA ALA A 86 3.29 3.11 -3.16
C ALA A 86 4.80 2.92 -3.00
N ASP A 87 5.16 1.68 -2.72
CA ASP A 87 6.56 1.26 -2.68
C ASP A 87 7.18 1.27 -4.07
N HIS A 88 6.40 0.91 -5.08
CA HIS A 88 6.87 0.79 -6.46
C HIS A 88 5.72 1.08 -7.41
N TRP A 89 6.03 1.67 -8.56
CA TRP A 89 4.99 2.02 -9.53
C TRP A 89 4.18 0.80 -9.99
N LYS A 90 4.77 -0.38 -9.99
CA LYS A 90 4.05 -1.61 -10.35
C LYS A 90 2.89 -1.91 -9.41
N SER A 91 2.95 -1.45 -8.18
CA SER A 91 1.86 -1.62 -7.24
C SER A 91 0.64 -0.78 -7.64
N LEU A 92 0.82 0.18 -8.51
CA LEU A 92 -0.23 1.10 -8.95
C LEU A 92 -0.73 0.83 -10.36
N GLU A 93 -0.04 -0.02 -11.13
CA GLU A 93 -0.27 -0.08 -12.58
C GLU A 93 -1.66 -0.54 -13.00
N HIS A 94 -2.36 -1.27 -12.17
CA HIS A 94 -3.69 -1.75 -12.49
C HIS A 94 -4.81 -0.92 -11.86
N LEU A 95 -4.47 0.14 -11.15
CA LEU A 95 -5.47 1.04 -10.58
C LEU A 95 -6.07 1.92 -11.66
N LYS A 96 -7.37 2.07 -11.62
CA LYS A 96 -8.11 2.89 -12.60
C LYS A 96 -8.37 4.30 -12.08
N THR A 97 -8.12 4.53 -10.80
CA THR A 97 -8.36 5.82 -10.18
C THR A 97 -7.44 6.90 -10.76
N ASN A 98 -7.94 8.14 -10.78
CA ASN A 98 -7.13 9.29 -11.17
C ASN A 98 -6.65 10.09 -9.94
N LYS A 99 -6.77 9.52 -8.76
CA LYS A 99 -6.22 10.14 -7.55
C LYS A 99 -4.70 10.30 -7.68
N LYS A 100 -4.16 11.30 -7.02
CA LYS A 100 -2.73 11.58 -7.07
C LYS A 100 -1.93 10.41 -6.49
N LYS A 101 -0.88 10.03 -7.18
CA LYS A 101 -0.05 8.87 -6.80
C LYS A 101 1.39 9.28 -6.58
N TYR A 102 1.98 8.73 -5.52
CA TYR A 102 3.38 8.97 -5.16
C TYR A 102 4.08 7.62 -5.07
N CYS A 103 5.28 7.51 -5.62
CA CYS A 103 6.07 6.28 -5.55
C CYS A 103 7.39 6.53 -4.84
N LEU A 104 7.78 5.60 -3.96
CA LEU A 104 9.04 5.68 -3.23
C LEU A 104 10.12 4.86 -3.94
N ILE A 105 10.40 5.22 -5.18
CA ILE A 105 11.33 4.45 -5.98
C ILE A 105 12.47 5.32 -6.49
N HIS A 106 13.44 4.66 -7.07
CA HIS A 106 14.62 5.32 -7.62
C HIS A 106 14.23 6.18 -8.82
N GLY A 107 15.01 7.24 -9.06
CA GLY A 107 14.69 8.21 -10.08
C GLY A 107 14.39 7.64 -11.45
N LYS A 108 15.04 6.56 -11.82
CA LYS A 108 14.84 5.91 -13.09
C LYS A 108 13.40 5.42 -13.27
N GLU A 109 12.79 4.93 -12.20
CA GLU A 109 11.45 4.40 -12.25
C GLU A 109 10.39 5.49 -12.11
N ILE A 110 10.75 6.59 -11.50
CA ILE A 110 9.87 7.76 -11.39
C ILE A 110 9.47 8.24 -12.78
N ASN A 111 10.37 8.15 -13.74
CA ASN A 111 10.09 8.56 -15.11
C ASN A 111 8.98 7.73 -15.74
N HIS A 112 8.83 6.48 -15.33
CA HIS A 112 7.76 5.62 -15.82
C HIS A 112 6.43 5.89 -15.15
N ALA A 113 6.46 6.45 -13.97
CA ALA A 113 5.24 6.74 -13.21
C ALA A 113 4.47 7.93 -13.75
N LYS A 114 5.07 8.66 -14.64
CA LYS A 114 4.43 9.78 -15.30
C LYS A 114 3.44 9.27 -16.34
#